data_8c9e0a7690f13d11c0f26fe548df0fa1
#
_entry.id   8c9e0a7690f13d11c0f26fe548df0fa1
#
_cell.length_a   1.000
_cell.length_b   1.000
_cell.length_c   1.000
_cell.angle_alpha   90.00
_cell.angle_beta   90.00
_cell.angle_gamma   90.00
#
_symmetry.space_group_name_H-M   'P 1'
#
loop_
_entity.id
_entity.type
_entity.pdbx_description
1 polymer ?
#
loop_
_entity_poly.entity_id
_entity_poly.type
_entity_poly.pdbx_seq_one_letter_code
_entity_poly.pdbx_strand_id
1 'polypeptide(L)'
;KFDYKFLRQYNIRLNNVWDTMLTSQVIHCGKEMSHSLNNVLERELNIIMDKSVRSNFINKGSDEFTESEIVYGAKDVEYLIQLYHNQSVAVIYHNLIHTAELENKAALAYADIEYNGIGLDKDNWLRLAKQAAYKVTSMCDVLDTYIESNPKLNKFVDEYVQGDLFMDVSQLRKVNVKWSSPKQVLDVFRTYGLNVEDVNAKNLHVHSKDP
;
A
#
# COMPACT_ATOMS: atom_id res chain seq x y z
N LYS A 1 -4.84 18.18 -3.33
CA LYS A 1 -4.47 17.51 -2.05
C LYS A 1 -2.97 17.57 -1.77
N PHE A 2 -2.10 17.23 -2.73
CA PHE A 2 -0.64 17.24 -2.60
C PHE A 2 -0.12 18.64 -2.23
N ASP A 3 -0.43 19.64 -3.03
CA ASP A 3 0.01 21.03 -2.84
C ASP A 3 -0.43 21.59 -1.48
N TYR A 4 -1.65 21.27 -1.07
CA TYR A 4 -2.17 21.69 0.23
C TYR A 4 -1.34 21.14 1.41
N LYS A 5 -0.89 19.88 1.34
CA LYS A 5 -0.04 19.31 2.40
C LYS A 5 1.31 20.03 2.50
N PHE A 6 1.89 20.48 1.39
CA PHE A 6 3.08 21.33 1.40
C PHE A 6 2.82 22.68 2.05
N LEU A 7 1.73 23.35 1.68
CA LEU A 7 1.34 24.63 2.28
C LEU A 7 1.09 24.50 3.79
N ARG A 8 0.55 23.36 4.24
CA ARG A 8 0.34 23.08 5.67
C ARG A 8 1.64 23.05 6.48
N GLN A 9 2.77 22.66 5.90
CA GLN A 9 4.07 22.72 6.57
C GLN A 9 4.48 24.16 6.93
N TYR A 10 3.98 25.13 6.18
CA TYR A 10 4.19 26.56 6.42
C TYR A 10 3.01 27.23 7.15
N ASN A 11 2.13 26.44 7.79
CA ASN A 11 0.92 26.93 8.47
C ASN A 11 -0.09 27.66 7.57
N ILE A 12 -0.02 27.46 6.25
CA ILE A 12 -0.97 28.03 5.31
C ILE A 12 -2.16 27.07 5.19
N ARG A 13 -3.36 27.60 5.45
CA ARG A 13 -4.63 26.88 5.28
C ARG A 13 -5.40 27.43 4.10
N LEU A 14 -5.85 26.54 3.23
CA LEU A 14 -6.73 26.87 2.12
C LEU A 14 -8.18 26.62 2.53
N ASN A 15 -9.08 27.51 2.15
CA ASN A 15 -10.51 27.40 2.48
C ASN A 15 -11.31 27.00 1.24
N ASN A 16 -11.27 27.75 0.17
CA ASN A 16 -12.04 27.49 -1.04
C ASN A 16 -11.10 26.96 -2.12
N VAL A 17 -11.08 25.65 -2.29
CA VAL A 17 -10.25 24.98 -3.28
C VAL A 17 -11.12 24.44 -4.40
N TRP A 18 -10.65 24.61 -5.61
CA TRP A 18 -11.12 23.91 -6.79
C TRP A 18 -10.00 23.06 -7.34
N ASP A 19 -10.11 21.76 -7.16
CA ASP A 19 -9.16 20.79 -7.71
C ASP A 19 -9.63 20.39 -9.11
N THR A 20 -8.88 20.85 -10.11
CA THR A 20 -9.25 20.65 -11.52
C THR A 20 -9.22 19.18 -11.94
N MET A 21 -8.38 18.37 -11.29
CA MET A 21 -8.35 16.92 -11.51
C MET A 21 -9.61 16.25 -10.96
N LEU A 22 -9.98 16.53 -9.70
CA LEU A 22 -11.18 15.96 -9.09
C LEU A 22 -12.45 16.41 -9.81
N THR A 23 -12.54 17.69 -10.17
CA THR A 23 -13.68 18.20 -10.91
C THR A 23 -13.79 17.56 -12.28
N SER A 24 -12.66 17.34 -12.97
CA SER A 24 -12.67 16.60 -14.24
C SER A 24 -13.13 15.15 -14.07
N GLN A 25 -12.79 14.49 -12.95
CA GLN A 25 -13.30 13.15 -12.61
C GLN A 25 -14.81 13.15 -12.38
N VAL A 26 -15.34 14.16 -11.72
CA VAL A 26 -16.78 14.32 -11.51
C VAL A 26 -17.53 14.50 -12.83
N ILE A 27 -17.03 15.40 -13.71
CA ILE A 27 -17.64 15.68 -15.02
C ILE A 27 -17.65 14.44 -15.92
N HIS A 28 -16.59 13.64 -15.86
CA HIS A 28 -16.39 12.49 -16.74
C HIS A 28 -16.56 11.15 -16.02
N CYS A 29 -17.30 11.11 -14.93
CA CYS A 29 -17.53 9.92 -14.13
C CYS A 29 -17.97 8.72 -14.99
N GLY A 30 -17.37 7.55 -14.72
CA GLY A 30 -17.64 6.31 -15.47
C GLY A 30 -16.92 6.20 -16.83
N LYS A 31 -16.11 7.18 -17.21
CA LYS A 31 -15.27 7.09 -18.41
C LYS A 31 -13.84 6.74 -18.01
N GLU A 32 -13.27 5.78 -18.73
CA GLU A 32 -11.87 5.37 -18.53
C GLU A 32 -10.96 6.35 -19.27
N MET A 33 -10.40 7.34 -18.56
CA MET A 33 -9.53 8.37 -19.13
C MET A 33 -8.57 8.95 -18.08
N SER A 34 -7.47 9.53 -18.56
CA SER A 34 -6.53 10.24 -17.67
C SER A 34 -7.04 11.63 -17.32
N HIS A 35 -6.88 12.00 -16.04
CA HIS A 35 -7.22 13.32 -15.49
C HIS A 35 -5.96 14.09 -15.05
N SER A 36 -4.77 13.76 -15.60
CA SER A 36 -3.57 14.58 -15.38
C SER A 36 -3.79 15.99 -15.96
N LEU A 37 -3.15 17.00 -15.37
CA LEU A 37 -3.31 18.40 -15.79
C LEU A 37 -3.18 18.56 -17.32
N ASN A 38 -2.16 17.95 -17.92
CA ASN A 38 -1.96 18.02 -19.37
C ASN A 38 -3.14 17.44 -20.16
N ASN A 39 -3.66 16.28 -19.75
CA ASN A 39 -4.75 15.64 -20.48
C ASN A 39 -6.08 16.40 -20.30
N VAL A 40 -6.23 17.05 -19.13
CA VAL A 40 -7.38 17.93 -18.86
C VAL A 40 -7.28 19.21 -19.70
N LEU A 41 -6.10 19.84 -19.76
CA LEU A 41 -5.86 21.03 -20.60
C LEU A 41 -6.05 20.73 -22.09
N GLU A 42 -5.51 19.62 -22.57
CA GLU A 42 -5.68 19.20 -23.96
C GLU A 42 -7.15 18.98 -24.30
N ARG A 43 -7.88 18.27 -23.46
CA ARG A 43 -9.30 17.95 -23.67
C ARG A 43 -10.22 19.15 -23.56
N GLU A 44 -10.01 19.99 -22.55
CA GLU A 44 -10.96 21.04 -22.19
C GLU A 44 -10.60 22.41 -22.80
N LEU A 45 -9.32 22.64 -23.08
CA LEU A 45 -8.82 23.92 -23.63
C LEU A 45 -8.04 23.77 -24.94
N ASN A 46 -7.82 22.55 -25.43
CA ASN A 46 -6.98 22.25 -26.61
C ASN A 46 -5.54 22.78 -26.48
N ILE A 47 -5.00 22.71 -25.24
CA ILE A 47 -3.64 23.15 -24.89
C ILE A 47 -2.79 21.92 -24.58
N ILE A 48 -1.65 21.80 -25.28
CA ILE A 48 -0.65 20.74 -25.05
C ILE A 48 0.54 21.36 -24.34
N MET A 49 0.87 20.83 -23.16
CA MET A 49 2.02 21.28 -22.38
C MET A 49 3.27 20.47 -22.73
N ASP A 50 4.39 21.16 -22.86
CA ASP A 50 5.71 20.52 -22.98
C ASP A 50 6.16 19.99 -21.59
N LYS A 51 6.46 18.70 -21.51
CA LYS A 51 6.92 18.01 -20.29
C LYS A 51 8.42 17.73 -20.27
N SER A 52 9.16 18.19 -21.26
CA SER A 52 10.60 17.88 -21.43
C SER A 52 11.44 18.28 -20.20
N VAL A 53 11.07 19.38 -19.54
CA VAL A 53 11.80 19.93 -18.39
C VAL A 53 11.47 19.23 -17.08
N ARG A 54 10.37 18.47 -16.99
CA ARG A 54 9.90 17.84 -15.73
C ARG A 54 10.94 16.92 -15.08
N SER A 55 11.73 16.20 -15.89
CA SER A 55 12.78 15.29 -15.37
C SER A 55 13.87 16.05 -14.59
N ASN A 56 14.09 17.32 -14.87
CA ASN A 56 15.12 18.12 -14.21
C ASN A 56 14.82 18.38 -12.72
N PHE A 57 13.55 18.29 -12.32
CA PHE A 57 13.15 18.44 -10.92
C PHE A 57 13.40 17.18 -10.07
N ILE A 58 13.63 16.02 -10.73
CA ILE A 58 13.88 14.77 -10.03
C ILE A 58 15.30 14.82 -9.47
N ASN A 59 15.41 14.64 -8.15
CA ASN A 59 16.69 14.71 -7.41
C ASN A 59 17.41 16.06 -7.46
N LYS A 60 16.72 17.16 -7.82
CA LYS A 60 17.27 18.48 -7.67
C LYS A 60 17.39 18.81 -6.18
N GLY A 61 18.63 18.98 -5.73
CA GLY A 61 18.94 19.35 -4.33
C GLY A 61 18.64 20.83 -4.01
N SER A 62 19.60 21.50 -3.35
CA SER A 62 19.51 22.92 -3.01
C SER A 62 19.91 23.88 -4.16
N ASP A 63 20.14 23.36 -5.35
CA ASP A 63 20.57 24.16 -6.50
C ASP A 63 19.46 25.14 -6.92
N GLU A 64 19.88 26.34 -7.36
CA GLU A 64 18.95 27.34 -7.88
C GLU A 64 18.20 26.83 -9.14
N PHE A 65 16.96 27.29 -9.28
CA PHE A 65 16.16 26.96 -10.46
C PHE A 65 16.67 27.74 -11.66
N THR A 66 16.81 27.05 -12.77
CA THR A 66 17.09 27.67 -14.07
C THR A 66 15.85 28.43 -14.57
N GLU A 67 16.05 29.39 -15.46
CA GLU A 67 14.95 30.14 -16.07
C GLU A 67 13.91 29.21 -16.75
N SER A 68 14.36 28.17 -17.43
CA SER A 68 13.48 27.20 -18.07
C SER A 68 12.63 26.41 -17.08
N GLU A 69 13.16 26.10 -15.90
CA GLU A 69 12.42 25.44 -14.81
C GLU A 69 11.40 26.37 -14.17
N ILE A 70 11.74 27.64 -13.98
CA ILE A 70 10.80 28.66 -13.48
C ILE A 70 9.65 28.85 -14.48
N VAL A 71 9.96 28.96 -15.76
CA VAL A 71 8.94 29.08 -16.84
C VAL A 71 8.07 27.84 -16.86
N TYR A 72 8.65 26.64 -16.72
CA TYR A 72 7.87 25.40 -16.64
C TYR A 72 6.89 25.42 -15.45
N GLY A 73 7.36 25.77 -14.25
CA GLY A 73 6.50 25.90 -13.07
C GLY A 73 5.39 26.94 -13.23
N ALA A 74 5.69 28.06 -13.89
CA ALA A 74 4.69 29.09 -14.18
C ALA A 74 3.59 28.58 -15.15
N LYS A 75 3.95 27.76 -16.13
CA LYS A 75 2.98 27.14 -17.06
C LYS A 75 2.03 26.16 -16.37
N ASP A 76 2.44 25.50 -15.32
CA ASP A 76 1.58 24.59 -14.55
C ASP A 76 0.40 25.33 -13.89
N VAL A 77 0.49 26.65 -13.68
CA VAL A 77 -0.56 27.46 -13.06
C VAL A 77 -1.23 28.44 -14.03
N GLU A 78 -0.62 28.73 -15.18
CA GLU A 78 -1.06 29.74 -16.15
C GLU A 78 -2.51 29.54 -16.60
N TYR A 79 -2.89 28.29 -16.84
CA TYR A 79 -4.20 27.96 -17.42
C TYR A 79 -5.24 27.53 -16.38
N LEU A 80 -4.90 27.49 -15.08
CA LEU A 80 -5.81 26.98 -14.05
C LEU A 80 -7.10 27.81 -13.91
N ILE A 81 -7.01 29.14 -14.06
CA ILE A 81 -8.19 30.02 -13.97
C ILE A 81 -9.13 29.76 -15.15
N GLN A 82 -8.58 29.63 -16.36
CA GLN A 82 -9.38 29.34 -17.54
C GLN A 82 -10.03 27.96 -17.44
N LEU A 83 -9.30 26.98 -16.94
CA LEU A 83 -9.80 25.62 -16.69
C LEU A 83 -10.93 25.62 -15.65
N TYR A 84 -10.76 26.37 -14.54
CA TYR A 84 -11.82 26.58 -13.56
C TYR A 84 -13.10 27.11 -14.17
N HIS A 85 -13.01 28.14 -15.01
CA HIS A 85 -14.20 28.70 -15.68
C HIS A 85 -14.89 27.68 -16.58
N ASN A 86 -14.12 26.93 -17.38
CA ASN A 86 -14.66 25.89 -18.25
C ASN A 86 -15.37 24.79 -17.45
N GLN A 87 -14.71 24.30 -16.42
CA GLN A 87 -15.27 23.27 -15.55
C GLN A 87 -16.49 23.75 -14.77
N SER A 88 -16.50 25.02 -14.33
CA SER A 88 -17.65 25.61 -13.64
C SER A 88 -18.89 25.60 -14.51
N VAL A 89 -18.75 25.96 -15.79
CA VAL A 89 -19.87 25.90 -16.75
C VAL A 89 -20.33 24.44 -16.93
N ALA A 90 -19.40 23.50 -17.08
CA ALA A 90 -19.73 22.10 -17.27
C ALA A 90 -20.47 21.48 -16.06
N VAL A 91 -20.01 21.74 -14.83
CA VAL A 91 -20.68 21.21 -13.62
C VAL A 91 -22.07 21.79 -13.42
N ILE A 92 -22.29 23.06 -13.79
CA ILE A 92 -23.62 23.69 -13.76
C ILE A 92 -24.53 23.05 -14.82
N TYR A 93 -24.04 22.93 -16.06
CA TYR A 93 -24.81 22.36 -17.17
C TYR A 93 -25.26 20.91 -16.89
N HIS A 94 -24.37 20.10 -16.26
CA HIS A 94 -24.68 18.72 -15.91
C HIS A 94 -25.34 18.55 -14.55
N ASN A 95 -25.66 19.60 -13.82
CA ASN A 95 -26.22 19.58 -12.46
C ASN A 95 -25.33 18.85 -11.45
N LEU A 96 -24.01 19.01 -11.56
CA LEU A 96 -23.00 18.33 -10.74
C LEU A 96 -22.34 19.24 -9.67
N ILE A 97 -22.84 20.47 -9.49
CA ILE A 97 -22.21 21.47 -8.63
C ILE A 97 -22.03 20.99 -7.19
N HIS A 98 -23.04 20.37 -6.62
CA HIS A 98 -22.97 19.84 -5.24
C HIS A 98 -21.96 18.70 -5.10
N THR A 99 -21.86 17.84 -6.11
CA THR A 99 -20.87 16.76 -6.12
C THR A 99 -19.46 17.32 -6.22
N ALA A 100 -19.23 18.27 -7.12
CA ALA A 100 -17.92 18.92 -7.27
C ALA A 100 -17.50 19.66 -5.99
N GLU A 101 -18.43 20.40 -5.34
CA GLU A 101 -18.16 21.06 -4.07
C GLU A 101 -17.84 20.08 -2.95
N LEU A 102 -18.59 18.97 -2.86
CA LEU A 102 -18.35 17.94 -1.86
C LEU A 102 -16.96 17.31 -2.02
N GLU A 103 -16.59 16.91 -3.23
CA GLU A 103 -15.28 16.33 -3.53
C GLU A 103 -14.13 17.30 -3.22
N ASN A 104 -14.25 18.57 -3.60
CA ASN A 104 -13.25 19.58 -3.31
C ASN A 104 -13.08 19.84 -1.80
N LYS A 105 -14.18 19.88 -1.03
CA LYS A 105 -14.17 19.98 0.44
C LYS A 105 -13.57 18.74 1.08
N ALA A 106 -13.94 17.54 0.60
CA ALA A 106 -13.42 16.28 1.08
C ALA A 106 -11.91 16.17 0.84
N ALA A 107 -11.39 16.69 -0.29
CA ALA A 107 -9.95 16.68 -0.58
C ALA A 107 -9.13 17.41 0.49
N LEU A 108 -9.62 18.53 1.03
CA LEU A 108 -8.96 19.26 2.13
C LEU A 108 -9.00 18.46 3.44
N ALA A 109 -10.14 17.85 3.77
CA ALA A 109 -10.29 17.02 4.95
C ALA A 109 -9.36 15.80 4.91
N TYR A 110 -9.30 15.10 3.78
CA TYR A 110 -8.36 13.99 3.60
C TYR A 110 -6.89 14.43 3.66
N ALA A 111 -6.58 15.60 3.12
CA ALA A 111 -5.22 16.12 3.22
C ALA A 111 -4.83 16.46 4.68
N ASP A 112 -5.75 16.99 5.47
CA ASP A 112 -5.52 17.23 6.90
C ASP A 112 -5.38 15.92 7.69
N ILE A 113 -6.18 14.91 7.40
CA ILE A 113 -6.04 13.57 8.00
C ILE A 113 -4.66 12.98 7.68
N GLU A 114 -4.24 13.03 6.41
CA GLU A 114 -2.95 12.52 5.97
C GLU A 114 -1.77 13.33 6.55
N TYR A 115 -1.93 14.64 6.71
CA TYR A 115 -0.91 15.51 7.29
C TYR A 115 -0.71 15.24 8.78
N ASN A 116 -1.80 15.12 9.53
CA ASN A 116 -1.77 14.87 10.97
C ASN A 116 -1.40 13.43 11.31
N GLY A 117 -1.70 12.48 10.40
CA GLY A 117 -1.52 11.07 10.63
C GLY A 117 -2.47 10.50 11.68
N ILE A 118 -2.18 9.28 12.11
CA ILE A 118 -2.92 8.58 13.18
C ILE A 118 -1.98 8.39 14.36
N GLY A 119 -2.41 8.78 15.54
CA GLY A 119 -1.67 8.51 16.78
C GLY A 119 -1.58 7.01 17.03
N LEU A 120 -0.38 6.51 17.25
CA LEU A 120 -0.13 5.12 17.57
C LEU A 120 0.40 4.99 19.00
N ASP A 121 -0.21 4.16 19.82
CA ASP A 121 0.36 3.72 21.08
C ASP A 121 1.52 2.75 20.80
N LYS A 122 2.72 3.33 20.67
CA LYS A 122 3.93 2.61 20.29
C LYS A 122 4.26 1.48 21.27
N ASP A 123 4.08 1.70 22.57
CA ASP A 123 4.47 0.74 23.59
C ASP A 123 3.53 -0.48 23.58
N ASN A 124 2.23 -0.25 23.45
CA ASN A 124 1.28 -1.32 23.26
C ASN A 124 1.46 -2.07 21.94
N TRP A 125 1.76 -1.38 20.84
CA TRP A 125 2.09 -2.05 19.59
C TRP A 125 3.31 -2.95 19.70
N LEU A 126 4.39 -2.46 20.32
CA LEU A 126 5.61 -3.25 20.50
C LEU A 126 5.36 -4.44 21.42
N ARG A 127 4.55 -4.27 22.46
CA ARG A 127 4.14 -5.36 23.35
C ARG A 127 3.35 -6.43 22.59
N LEU A 128 2.36 -6.03 21.80
CA LEU A 128 1.57 -6.96 20.98
C LEU A 128 2.43 -7.66 19.93
N ALA A 129 3.35 -6.95 19.29
CA ALA A 129 4.29 -7.54 18.32
C ALA A 129 5.18 -8.61 18.97
N LYS A 130 5.73 -8.33 20.17
CA LYS A 130 6.52 -9.31 20.93
C LYS A 130 5.68 -10.53 21.33
N GLN A 131 4.46 -10.32 21.80
CA GLN A 131 3.55 -11.41 22.13
C GLN A 131 3.20 -12.27 20.92
N ALA A 132 2.93 -11.64 19.77
CA ALA A 132 2.66 -12.36 18.53
C ALA A 132 3.88 -13.17 18.07
N ALA A 133 5.08 -12.57 18.08
CA ALA A 133 6.32 -13.27 17.76
C ALA A 133 6.56 -14.49 18.66
N TYR A 134 6.40 -14.32 19.96
CA TYR A 134 6.52 -15.43 20.91
C TYR A 134 5.53 -16.56 20.64
N LYS A 135 4.25 -16.22 20.37
CA LYS A 135 3.23 -17.23 20.01
C LYS A 135 3.59 -17.99 18.73
N VAL A 136 4.08 -17.27 17.70
CA VAL A 136 4.52 -17.92 16.46
C VAL A 136 5.65 -18.90 16.73
N THR A 137 6.71 -18.46 17.43
CA THR A 137 7.84 -19.33 17.76
C THR A 137 7.37 -20.56 18.55
N SER A 138 6.62 -20.35 19.63
CA SER A 138 6.11 -21.45 20.45
C SER A 138 5.25 -22.44 19.66
N MET A 139 4.42 -21.97 18.73
CA MET A 139 3.63 -22.87 17.88
C MET A 139 4.50 -23.61 16.87
N CYS A 140 5.51 -22.96 16.29
CA CYS A 140 6.48 -23.65 15.42
C CYS A 140 7.21 -24.77 16.19
N ASP A 141 7.66 -24.51 17.42
CA ASP A 141 8.34 -25.51 18.26
C ASP A 141 7.44 -26.72 18.55
N VAL A 142 6.14 -26.48 18.81
CA VAL A 142 5.16 -27.57 19.00
C VAL A 142 4.99 -28.40 17.72
N LEU A 143 4.89 -27.72 16.55
CA LEU A 143 4.74 -28.40 15.27
C LEU A 143 6.02 -29.16 14.88
N ASP A 144 7.19 -28.60 15.14
CA ASP A 144 8.47 -29.25 14.90
C ASP A 144 8.61 -30.50 15.78
N THR A 145 8.29 -30.42 17.06
CA THR A 145 8.27 -31.56 17.97
C THR A 145 7.32 -32.67 17.51
N TYR A 146 6.17 -32.29 16.95
CA TYR A 146 5.22 -33.24 16.38
C TYR A 146 5.80 -33.93 15.14
N ILE A 147 6.45 -33.19 14.23
CA ILE A 147 7.12 -33.77 13.05
C ILE A 147 8.22 -34.75 13.48
N GLU A 148 9.08 -34.39 14.43
CA GLU A 148 10.18 -35.21 14.90
C GLU A 148 9.71 -36.51 15.55
N SER A 149 8.56 -36.48 16.23
CA SER A 149 7.98 -37.65 16.91
C SER A 149 7.18 -38.57 15.97
N ASN A 150 6.87 -38.14 14.71
CA ASN A 150 6.02 -38.90 13.86
C ASN A 150 6.80 -39.55 12.69
N PRO A 151 6.91 -40.89 12.65
CA PRO A 151 7.68 -41.60 11.63
C PRO A 151 7.22 -41.33 10.18
N LYS A 152 5.93 -41.01 9.96
CA LYS A 152 5.40 -40.68 8.63
C LYS A 152 5.98 -39.38 8.09
N LEU A 153 6.49 -38.50 8.96
CA LEU A 153 6.98 -37.17 8.62
C LEU A 153 8.51 -37.07 8.59
N ASN A 154 9.22 -38.19 8.72
CA ASN A 154 10.69 -38.23 8.75
C ASN A 154 11.34 -37.54 7.54
N LYS A 155 10.68 -37.47 6.38
CA LYS A 155 11.23 -36.77 5.21
C LYS A 155 11.44 -35.26 5.42
N PHE A 156 10.83 -34.68 6.45
CA PHE A 156 10.95 -33.28 6.80
C PHE A 156 11.97 -33.03 7.91
N VAL A 157 12.69 -34.05 8.34
CA VAL A 157 13.71 -33.95 9.38
C VAL A 157 15.07 -34.19 8.76
N ASP A 158 15.94 -33.18 8.80
CA ASP A 158 17.33 -33.32 8.40
C ASP A 158 18.14 -33.92 9.54
N GLU A 159 18.86 -35.02 9.28
CA GLU A 159 19.81 -35.62 10.22
C GLU A 159 21.21 -35.12 9.87
N TYR A 160 21.83 -34.36 10.77
CA TYR A 160 23.21 -33.92 10.59
C TYR A 160 24.17 -35.00 11.10
N VAL A 161 24.94 -35.61 10.20
CA VAL A 161 25.87 -36.73 10.49
C VAL A 161 27.21 -36.25 11.06
N GLN A 162 27.47 -34.96 11.15
CA GLN A 162 28.69 -34.38 11.69
C GLN A 162 28.42 -33.43 12.83
N GLY A 163 28.15 -33.98 14.02
CA GLY A 163 28.22 -33.25 15.28
C GLY A 163 29.57 -33.43 15.93
N ASP A 164 30.03 -32.41 16.64
CA ASP A 164 31.21 -32.49 17.51
C ASP A 164 30.98 -33.60 18.59
N LEU A 165 32.05 -34.28 19.00
CA LEU A 165 31.98 -35.47 19.89
C LEU A 165 31.23 -35.25 21.23
N PHE A 166 30.86 -34.02 21.53
CA PHE A 166 30.19 -33.56 22.74
C PHE A 166 28.76 -33.05 22.54
N MET A 167 28.20 -33.16 21.35
CA MET A 167 26.79 -32.76 21.10
C MET A 167 25.82 -33.90 21.41
N ASP A 168 24.76 -33.57 22.11
CA ASP A 168 23.64 -34.48 22.35
C ASP A 168 22.95 -34.83 21.03
N VAL A 169 22.63 -36.11 20.81
CA VAL A 169 22.04 -36.63 19.58
C VAL A 169 20.71 -35.90 19.23
N SER A 170 20.01 -35.41 20.25
CA SER A 170 18.77 -34.62 20.08
C SER A 170 19.01 -33.25 19.37
N GLN A 171 20.24 -32.75 19.40
CA GLN A 171 20.61 -31.47 18.72
C GLN A 171 21.01 -31.66 17.25
N LEU A 172 21.08 -32.92 16.80
CA LEU A 172 21.45 -33.25 15.40
C LEU A 172 20.25 -33.40 14.46
N ARG A 173 19.05 -33.30 14.97
CA ARG A 173 17.83 -33.36 14.16
C ARG A 173 17.22 -31.96 14.04
N LYS A 174 16.91 -31.56 12.82
CA LYS A 174 16.28 -30.26 12.55
C LYS A 174 15.13 -30.44 11.56
N VAL A 175 13.99 -29.91 11.92
CA VAL A 175 12.83 -29.86 11.02
C VAL A 175 13.10 -28.85 9.90
N ASN A 176 12.99 -29.31 8.65
CA ASN A 176 13.21 -28.50 7.44
C ASN A 176 11.87 -28.09 6.83
N VAL A 177 11.01 -27.47 7.63
CA VAL A 177 9.72 -26.94 7.19
C VAL A 177 9.65 -25.44 7.46
N LYS A 178 9.41 -24.67 6.42
CA LYS A 178 9.11 -23.25 6.56
C LYS A 178 7.60 -23.07 6.79
N TRP A 179 7.16 -22.96 8.03
CA TRP A 179 5.76 -22.86 8.43
C TRP A 179 5.01 -21.67 7.81
N SER A 180 5.70 -20.63 7.36
CA SER A 180 5.13 -19.53 6.61
C SER A 180 4.91 -19.83 5.11
N SER A 181 5.28 -21.03 4.62
CA SER A 181 5.11 -21.45 3.23
C SER A 181 3.88 -22.34 3.07
N PRO A 182 2.78 -21.86 2.48
CA PRO A 182 1.57 -22.66 2.26
C PRO A 182 1.84 -23.98 1.53
N LYS A 183 2.79 -23.96 0.59
CA LYS A 183 3.16 -25.16 -0.21
C LYS A 183 3.81 -26.23 0.67
N GLN A 184 4.73 -25.84 1.57
CA GLN A 184 5.40 -26.82 2.46
C GLN A 184 4.44 -27.35 3.53
N VAL A 185 3.60 -26.49 4.08
CA VAL A 185 2.57 -26.91 5.04
C VAL A 185 1.59 -27.90 4.41
N LEU A 186 1.17 -27.63 3.16
CA LEU A 186 0.30 -28.54 2.43
C LEU A 186 0.97 -29.90 2.18
N ASP A 187 2.28 -29.91 1.88
CA ASP A 187 3.04 -31.16 1.71
C ASP A 187 3.13 -31.95 3.03
N VAL A 188 3.29 -31.29 4.16
CA VAL A 188 3.24 -31.93 5.50
C VAL A 188 1.88 -32.62 5.71
N PHE A 189 0.78 -31.91 5.50
CA PHE A 189 -0.56 -32.46 5.67
C PHE A 189 -0.83 -33.68 4.78
N ARG A 190 -0.49 -33.58 3.49
CA ARG A 190 -0.64 -34.67 2.52
C ARG A 190 0.21 -35.88 2.89
N THR A 191 1.43 -35.66 3.34
CA THR A 191 2.32 -36.73 3.80
C THR A 191 1.81 -37.42 5.06
N TYR A 192 1.20 -36.67 5.95
CA TYR A 192 0.55 -37.24 7.13
C TYR A 192 -0.66 -38.11 6.77
N GLY A 193 -1.31 -37.84 5.65
CA GLY A 193 -2.48 -38.57 5.14
C GLY A 193 -3.77 -37.78 5.14
N LEU A 194 -3.69 -36.45 5.37
CA LEU A 194 -4.85 -35.58 5.29
C LEU A 194 -5.08 -35.14 3.84
N ASN A 195 -6.29 -35.31 3.35
CA ASN A 195 -6.68 -34.88 2.01
C ASN A 195 -7.14 -33.41 2.04
N VAL A 196 -6.20 -32.49 2.06
CA VAL A 196 -6.42 -31.04 2.14
C VAL A 196 -6.09 -30.41 0.79
N GLU A 197 -7.00 -29.60 0.26
CA GLU A 197 -6.78 -28.89 -1.01
C GLU A 197 -5.84 -27.72 -0.86
N ASP A 198 -6.02 -26.93 0.22
CA ASP A 198 -5.19 -25.79 0.56
C ASP A 198 -5.09 -25.61 2.08
N VAL A 199 -4.24 -24.67 2.53
CA VAL A 199 -4.01 -24.34 3.95
C VAL A 199 -4.72 -23.08 4.41
N ASN A 200 -5.77 -22.66 3.72
CA ASN A 200 -6.59 -21.54 4.15
C ASN A 200 -7.34 -21.87 5.45
N ALA A 201 -7.45 -20.87 6.34
CA ALA A 201 -8.08 -21.08 7.66
C ALA A 201 -9.49 -21.70 7.57
N LYS A 202 -10.24 -21.36 6.51
CA LYS A 202 -11.59 -21.91 6.27
C LYS A 202 -11.55 -23.43 6.05
N ASN A 203 -10.64 -23.93 5.22
CA ASN A 203 -10.51 -25.34 4.89
C ASN A 203 -9.91 -26.12 6.06
N LEU A 204 -8.91 -25.56 6.75
CA LEU A 204 -8.34 -26.20 7.95
C LEU A 204 -9.36 -26.32 9.08
N HIS A 205 -10.29 -25.37 9.24
CA HIS A 205 -11.33 -25.45 10.27
C HIS A 205 -12.32 -26.60 10.04
N VAL A 206 -12.57 -26.99 8.78
CA VAL A 206 -13.42 -28.14 8.45
C VAL A 206 -12.75 -29.41 8.97
N HIS A 207 -11.46 -29.60 8.69
CA HIS A 207 -10.68 -30.76 9.11
C HIS A 207 -10.37 -30.80 10.62
N SER A 208 -10.40 -29.66 11.33
CA SER A 208 -10.20 -29.64 12.78
C SER A 208 -11.36 -30.22 13.58
N LYS A 209 -12.49 -30.52 12.95
CA LYS A 209 -13.69 -31.11 13.57
C LYS A 209 -13.82 -32.60 13.33
N ASP A 210 -12.99 -33.18 12.47
CA ASP A 210 -12.92 -34.62 12.29
C ASP A 210 -12.11 -35.24 13.45
N PRO A 211 -12.64 -36.25 14.15
CA PRO A 211 -11.99 -36.86 15.33
C PRO A 211 -10.72 -37.63 14.99
#